data_7567341d66536dfa022d4fe00dbfd943
#
_entry.id   7567341d66536dfa022d4fe00dbfd943
#
_cell.length_a   1.000
_cell.length_b   1.000
_cell.length_c   1.000
_cell.angle_alpha   90.00
_cell.angle_beta   90.00
_cell.angle_gamma   90.00
#
_symmetry.space_group_name_H-M   'P 1'
#
loop_
_entity.id
_entity.type
_entity.pdbx_description
1 polymer ?
#
loop_
_entity_poly.entity_id
_entity_poly.type
_entity_poly.pdbx_seq_one_letter_code
_entity_poly.pdbx_strand_id
1 'polypeptide(L)'
;MSDDPFHVIGQHNILSNYRGNVVLVGLGLGISLYDVIYNKNVSSITIIEINNDLVELLKQYFPQTIKFVVGDFFDNLDVCYGADRVFVDIFTNDNYHLYKPKVDIAVEQIKRHSLGLGIETRINKWMFDFNERPVKHMRTENPQFLNIVGK
;
A
#
# COMPACT_ATOMS: atom_id res chain seq x y z
N MET A 1 5.59 -1.99 12.02
CA MET A 1 4.17 -2.04 11.66
C MET A 1 3.36 -1.66 12.88
N SER A 2 2.38 -0.83 12.68
CA SER A 2 1.54 -0.34 13.77
C SER A 2 0.13 -0.89 13.60
N ASP A 3 -0.40 -1.49 14.65
CA ASP A 3 -1.82 -1.82 14.81
C ASP A 3 -2.60 -0.63 15.41
N ASP A 4 -1.98 0.54 15.43
CA ASP A 4 -2.60 1.79 15.83
C ASP A 4 -3.91 1.98 15.03
N PRO A 5 -5.05 2.18 15.71
CA PRO A 5 -6.35 2.35 15.05
C PRO A 5 -6.37 3.42 13.97
N PHE A 6 -5.58 4.48 14.12
CA PHE A 6 -5.49 5.55 13.13
C PHE A 6 -4.83 5.09 11.83
N HIS A 7 -3.78 4.27 11.93
CA HIS A 7 -3.13 3.68 10.77
C HIS A 7 -4.07 2.71 10.06
N VAL A 8 -4.73 1.84 10.80
CA VAL A 8 -5.67 0.85 10.25
C VAL A 8 -6.83 1.53 9.53
N ILE A 9 -7.45 2.52 10.15
CA ILE A 9 -8.58 3.28 9.55
C ILE A 9 -8.12 4.06 8.32
N GLY A 10 -6.95 4.72 8.40
CA GLY A 10 -6.40 5.48 7.30
C GLY A 10 -6.08 4.61 6.09
N GLN A 11 -5.47 3.45 6.30
CA GLN A 11 -5.20 2.47 5.25
C GLN A 11 -6.49 1.91 4.65
N HIS A 12 -7.46 1.54 5.49
CA HIS A 12 -8.76 1.05 5.05
C HIS A 12 -9.48 2.07 4.15
N ASN A 13 -9.48 3.35 4.50
CA ASN A 13 -10.10 4.41 3.69
C ASN A 13 -9.47 4.53 2.30
N ILE A 14 -8.17 4.30 2.18
CA ILE A 14 -7.47 4.30 0.90
C ILE A 14 -7.79 3.03 0.11
N LEU A 15 -7.61 1.88 0.74
CA LEU A 15 -7.68 0.56 0.09
C LEU A 15 -9.10 0.17 -0.31
N SER A 16 -10.12 0.68 0.39
CA SER A 16 -11.52 0.47 0.02
C SER A 16 -11.90 1.04 -1.36
N ASN A 17 -11.11 2.00 -1.86
CA ASN A 17 -11.28 2.59 -3.19
C ASN A 17 -10.43 1.91 -4.28
N TYR A 18 -9.67 0.87 -3.93
CA TYR A 18 -8.82 0.15 -4.87
C TYR A 18 -9.67 -0.68 -5.85
N ARG A 19 -9.16 -0.83 -7.06
CA ARG A 19 -9.80 -1.58 -8.14
C ARG A 19 -8.78 -2.08 -9.15
N GLY A 20 -9.18 -3.06 -9.96
CA GLY A 20 -8.39 -3.61 -11.04
C GLY A 20 -7.21 -4.45 -10.53
N ASN A 21 -6.09 -4.35 -11.20
CA ASN A 21 -4.87 -5.04 -10.82
C ASN A 21 -4.14 -4.26 -9.73
N VAL A 22 -3.95 -4.87 -8.58
CA VAL A 22 -3.42 -4.24 -7.37
C VAL A 22 -2.07 -4.86 -7.00
N VAL A 23 -1.11 -4.02 -6.68
CA VAL A 23 0.16 -4.42 -6.07
C VAL A 23 0.25 -3.84 -4.67
N LEU A 24 0.48 -4.69 -3.68
CA LEU A 24 0.78 -4.31 -2.31
C LEU A 24 2.27 -4.51 -2.05
N VAL A 25 2.94 -3.47 -1.58
CA VAL A 25 4.36 -3.51 -1.23
C VAL A 25 4.47 -3.50 0.29
N GLY A 26 4.98 -4.58 0.84
CA GLY A 26 4.97 -4.85 2.27
C GLY A 26 3.72 -5.62 2.71
N LEU A 27 3.93 -6.82 3.21
CA LEU A 27 2.84 -7.69 3.70
C LEU A 27 2.49 -7.39 5.16
N GLY A 28 3.51 -7.22 5.97
CA GLY A 28 3.35 -7.02 7.39
C GLY A 28 2.50 -8.10 8.06
N LEU A 29 1.52 -7.72 8.84
CA LEU A 29 0.55 -8.63 9.46
C LEU A 29 -0.61 -9.01 8.51
N GLY A 30 -0.59 -8.57 7.27
CA GLY A 30 -1.63 -8.87 6.29
C GLY A 30 -2.88 -7.99 6.40
N ILE A 31 -2.86 -6.94 7.20
CA ILE A 31 -4.03 -6.05 7.41
C ILE A 31 -4.45 -5.40 6.09
N SER A 32 -3.51 -4.82 5.35
CA SER A 32 -3.78 -4.20 4.04
C SER A 32 -4.31 -5.21 3.03
N LEU A 33 -3.81 -6.44 3.10
CA LEU A 33 -4.27 -7.52 2.23
C LEU A 33 -5.74 -7.88 2.48
N TYR A 34 -6.18 -7.87 3.74
CA TYR A 34 -7.59 -8.10 4.07
C TYR A 34 -8.51 -7.08 3.41
N ASP A 35 -8.13 -5.83 3.38
CA ASP A 35 -8.95 -4.76 2.79
C ASP A 35 -9.16 -4.95 1.27
N VAL A 36 -8.17 -5.48 0.57
CA VAL A 36 -8.26 -5.69 -0.89
C VAL A 36 -8.82 -7.05 -1.28
N ILE A 37 -8.63 -8.10 -0.48
CA ILE A 37 -9.18 -9.44 -0.76
C ILE A 37 -10.70 -9.43 -0.87
N TYR A 38 -11.36 -8.70 0.03
CA TYR A 38 -12.82 -8.62 0.07
C TYR A 38 -13.41 -7.52 -0.82
N ASN A 39 -12.57 -6.78 -1.51
CA ASN A 39 -13.00 -5.74 -2.43
C ASN A 39 -13.36 -6.35 -3.79
N LYS A 40 -14.64 -6.34 -4.13
CA LYS A 40 -15.18 -6.92 -5.37
C LYS A 40 -14.68 -6.23 -6.65
N ASN A 41 -14.17 -5.02 -6.54
CA ASN A 41 -13.63 -4.26 -7.67
C ASN A 41 -12.17 -4.60 -7.97
N VAL A 42 -11.49 -5.34 -7.11
CA VAL A 42 -10.11 -5.80 -7.30
C VAL A 42 -10.11 -7.07 -8.14
N SER A 43 -9.37 -7.06 -9.24
CA SER A 43 -9.29 -8.17 -10.20
C SER A 43 -8.14 -9.11 -9.91
N SER A 44 -6.98 -8.59 -9.48
CA SER A 44 -5.81 -9.39 -9.12
C SER A 44 -5.01 -8.70 -8.03
N ILE A 45 -4.30 -9.50 -7.25
CA ILE A 45 -3.45 -9.02 -6.15
C ILE A 45 -2.07 -9.64 -6.30
N THR A 46 -1.04 -8.80 -6.33
CA THR A 46 0.36 -9.19 -6.24
C THR A 46 0.97 -8.50 -5.02
N ILE A 47 1.77 -9.22 -4.26
CA ILE A 47 2.42 -8.72 -3.05
C ILE A 47 3.93 -8.81 -3.24
N ILE A 48 4.63 -7.70 -2.98
CA ILE A 48 6.09 -7.67 -2.90
C ILE A 48 6.45 -7.61 -1.41
N GLU A 49 7.16 -8.63 -0.92
CA GLU A 49 7.61 -8.71 0.48
C GLU A 49 9.06 -9.17 0.53
N ILE A 50 9.87 -8.43 1.27
CA ILE A 50 11.31 -8.72 1.38
C ILE A 50 11.58 -9.94 2.29
N ASN A 51 10.71 -10.20 3.26
CA ASN A 51 10.88 -11.26 4.24
C ASN A 51 10.25 -12.56 3.76
N ASN A 52 11.08 -13.48 3.27
CA ASN A 52 10.63 -14.79 2.81
C ASN A 52 9.93 -15.62 3.90
N ASP A 53 10.43 -15.57 5.13
CA ASP A 53 9.83 -16.34 6.24
C ASP A 53 8.42 -15.87 6.54
N LEU A 54 8.18 -14.57 6.45
CA LEU A 54 6.85 -13.98 6.61
C LEU A 54 5.90 -14.45 5.50
N VAL A 55 6.36 -14.47 4.26
CA VAL A 55 5.58 -14.97 3.12
C VAL A 55 5.22 -16.45 3.31
N GLU A 56 6.20 -17.28 3.67
CA GLU A 56 5.97 -18.72 3.91
C GLU A 56 5.00 -18.96 5.06
N LEU A 57 5.05 -18.14 6.11
CA LEU A 57 4.13 -18.25 7.24
C LEU A 57 2.69 -17.86 6.85
N LEU A 58 2.52 -16.76 6.11
CA LEU A 58 1.21 -16.15 5.89
C LEU A 58 0.49 -16.65 4.64
N LYS A 59 1.21 -17.05 3.58
CA LYS A 59 0.60 -17.43 2.29
C LYS A 59 -0.42 -18.56 2.42
N GLN A 60 -0.27 -19.46 3.39
CA GLN A 60 -1.20 -20.56 3.63
C GLN A 60 -2.60 -20.12 4.08
N TYR A 61 -2.72 -18.91 4.63
CA TYR A 61 -3.98 -18.36 5.12
C TYR A 61 -4.74 -17.55 4.07
N PHE A 62 -4.16 -17.37 2.87
CA PHE A 62 -4.73 -16.55 1.81
C PHE A 62 -5.02 -17.38 0.54
N PRO A 63 -5.94 -16.90 -0.32
CA PRO A 63 -6.24 -17.58 -1.59
C PRO A 63 -4.99 -17.79 -2.45
N GLN A 64 -4.90 -18.94 -3.10
CA GLN A 64 -3.79 -19.29 -4.01
C GLN A 64 -3.70 -18.40 -5.26
N THR A 65 -4.74 -17.62 -5.55
CA THR A 65 -4.77 -16.63 -6.64
C THR A 65 -3.89 -15.42 -6.37
N ILE A 66 -3.50 -15.20 -5.12
CA ILE A 66 -2.60 -14.10 -4.75
C ILE A 66 -1.17 -14.47 -5.13
N LYS A 67 -0.52 -13.59 -5.88
CA LYS A 67 0.88 -13.75 -6.27
C LYS A 67 1.79 -13.08 -5.26
N PHE A 68 2.79 -13.82 -4.77
CA PHE A 68 3.84 -13.31 -3.90
C PHE A 68 5.15 -13.19 -4.67
N VAL A 69 5.80 -12.04 -4.55
CA VAL A 69 7.15 -11.77 -5.04
C VAL A 69 8.03 -11.48 -3.83
N VAL A 70 8.98 -12.37 -3.56
CA VAL A 70 9.93 -12.20 -2.46
C VAL A 70 11.11 -11.37 -2.95
N GLY A 71 11.32 -10.21 -2.35
CA GLY A 71 12.43 -9.32 -2.70
C GLY A 71 12.21 -7.88 -2.27
N ASP A 72 13.23 -7.06 -2.47
CA ASP A 72 13.19 -5.63 -2.21
C ASP A 72 12.32 -4.93 -3.27
N PHE A 73 11.47 -4.02 -2.82
CA PHE A 73 10.62 -3.23 -3.71
C PHE A 73 11.42 -2.48 -4.79
N PHE A 74 12.51 -1.86 -4.41
CA PHE A 74 13.32 -1.05 -5.34
C PHE A 74 14.03 -1.87 -6.42
N ASP A 75 14.20 -3.17 -6.18
CA ASP A 75 14.76 -4.12 -7.17
C ASP A 75 13.67 -4.81 -8.00
N ASN A 76 12.39 -4.60 -7.68
CA ASN A 76 11.24 -5.27 -8.30
C ASN A 76 10.17 -4.28 -8.79
N LEU A 77 10.57 -3.08 -9.22
CA LEU A 77 9.63 -2.05 -9.69
C LEU A 77 8.82 -2.49 -10.91
N ASP A 78 9.38 -3.37 -11.74
CA ASP A 78 8.73 -3.93 -12.92
C ASP A 78 7.45 -4.72 -12.58
N VAL A 79 7.36 -5.28 -11.39
CA VAL A 79 6.14 -5.94 -10.88
C VAL A 79 4.95 -4.98 -10.82
N CYS A 80 5.22 -3.69 -10.62
CA CYS A 80 4.20 -2.64 -10.54
C CYS A 80 3.80 -2.06 -11.91
N TYR A 81 4.54 -2.39 -12.99
CA TYR A 81 4.24 -1.83 -14.31
C TYR A 81 2.90 -2.36 -14.82
N GLY A 82 2.03 -1.45 -15.20
CA GLY A 82 0.70 -1.78 -15.68
C GLY A 82 -0.32 -2.11 -14.58
N ALA A 83 0.03 -1.98 -13.31
CA ALA A 83 -0.93 -2.07 -12.22
C ALA A 83 -1.87 -0.85 -12.20
N ASP A 84 -3.13 -1.06 -11.83
CA ASP A 84 -4.09 0.03 -11.64
C ASP A 84 -3.82 0.79 -10.35
N ARG A 85 -3.45 0.06 -9.29
CA ARG A 85 -3.20 0.60 -7.94
C ARG A 85 -1.97 -0.05 -7.34
N VAL A 86 -1.14 0.77 -6.70
CA VAL A 86 0.02 0.31 -5.92
C VAL A 86 -0.04 0.95 -4.54
N PHE A 87 0.06 0.14 -3.52
CA PHE A 87 0.12 0.57 -2.13
C PHE A 87 1.46 0.22 -1.53
N VAL A 88 2.24 1.23 -1.14
CA VAL A 88 3.59 1.05 -0.59
C VAL A 88 3.56 1.32 0.91
N ASP A 89 3.77 0.27 1.70
CA ASP A 89 3.78 0.32 3.16
C ASP A 89 5.02 -0.40 3.72
N ILE A 90 6.19 0.19 3.49
CA ILE A 90 7.49 -0.35 3.93
C ILE A 90 8.29 0.63 4.78
N PHE A 91 7.73 1.80 5.08
CA PHE A 91 8.42 2.85 5.81
C PHE A 91 7.85 3.03 7.21
N THR A 92 8.67 3.50 8.12
CA THR A 92 8.27 3.88 9.48
C THR A 92 8.24 5.40 9.62
N ASN A 93 7.63 5.90 10.70
CA ASN A 93 7.63 7.33 11.03
C ASN A 93 9.05 7.91 11.16
N ASP A 94 10.01 7.08 11.60
CA ASP A 94 11.36 7.54 11.87
C ASP A 94 12.23 7.60 10.62
N ASN A 95 11.92 6.81 9.58
CA ASN A 95 12.83 6.66 8.45
C ASN A 95 12.25 7.07 7.09
N TYR A 96 10.93 7.33 6.97
CA TYR A 96 10.31 7.57 5.67
C TYR A 96 10.98 8.71 4.89
N HIS A 97 11.34 9.81 5.57
CA HIS A 97 11.94 10.98 4.94
C HIS A 97 13.33 10.70 4.34
N LEU A 98 14.06 9.71 4.87
CA LEU A 98 15.36 9.30 4.33
C LEU A 98 15.25 8.63 2.96
N TYR A 99 14.11 7.99 2.71
CA TYR A 99 13.85 7.29 1.44
C TYR A 99 13.20 8.16 0.38
N LYS A 100 12.83 9.40 0.71
CA LYS A 100 12.07 10.26 -0.21
C LYS A 100 12.66 10.36 -1.62
N PRO A 101 13.96 10.66 -1.83
CA PRO A 101 14.51 10.74 -3.18
C PRO A 101 14.37 9.44 -3.97
N LYS A 102 14.62 8.31 -3.29
CA LYS A 102 14.53 6.97 -3.90
C LYS A 102 13.10 6.59 -4.24
N VAL A 103 12.16 6.93 -3.37
CA VAL A 103 10.72 6.70 -3.58
C VAL A 103 10.19 7.54 -4.72
N ASP A 104 10.54 8.82 -4.79
CA ASP A 104 10.11 9.72 -5.86
C ASP A 104 10.55 9.20 -7.24
N ILE A 105 11.79 8.73 -7.34
CA ILE A 105 12.33 8.11 -8.57
C ILE A 105 11.56 6.84 -8.92
N ALA A 106 11.31 5.96 -7.93
CA ALA A 106 10.61 4.71 -8.15
C ALA A 106 9.17 4.95 -8.61
N VAL A 107 8.45 5.86 -7.98
CA VAL A 107 7.07 6.24 -8.34
C VAL A 107 7.01 6.78 -9.75
N GLU A 108 7.91 7.68 -10.11
CA GLU A 108 7.97 8.24 -11.47
C GLU A 108 8.26 7.15 -12.51
N GLN A 109 9.19 6.26 -12.22
CA GLN A 109 9.54 5.15 -13.11
C GLN A 109 8.34 4.22 -13.35
N ILE A 110 7.62 3.82 -12.29
CA ILE A 110 6.43 2.98 -12.40
C ILE A 110 5.35 3.68 -13.23
N LYS A 111 5.06 4.93 -12.94
CA LYS A 111 4.04 5.71 -13.67
C LYS A 111 4.38 5.83 -15.15
N ARG A 112 5.62 6.14 -15.48
CA ARG A 112 6.08 6.29 -16.87
C ARG A 112 5.96 4.98 -17.64
N HIS A 113 6.41 3.87 -17.09
CA HIS A 113 6.31 2.56 -17.74
C HIS A 113 4.85 2.11 -17.88
N SER A 114 4.03 2.31 -16.87
CA SER A 114 2.59 1.99 -16.93
C SER A 114 1.86 2.82 -18.00
N LEU A 115 2.17 4.09 -18.09
CA LEU A 115 1.59 4.97 -19.10
C LEU A 115 1.96 4.52 -20.53
N GLY A 116 3.18 4.02 -20.73
CA GLY A 116 3.60 3.38 -21.97
C GLY A 116 2.77 2.15 -22.34
N LEU A 117 2.14 1.49 -21.38
CA LEU A 117 1.19 0.39 -21.54
C LEU A 117 -0.28 0.86 -21.65
N GLY A 118 -0.53 2.17 -21.62
CA GLY A 118 -1.86 2.75 -21.66
C GLY A 118 -2.59 2.76 -20.31
N ILE A 119 -1.87 2.60 -19.19
CA ILE A 119 -2.45 2.52 -17.85
C ILE A 119 -1.95 3.66 -16.96
N GLU A 120 -2.88 4.39 -16.37
CA GLU A 120 -2.60 5.39 -15.34
C GLU A 120 -2.55 4.73 -13.97
N THR A 121 -1.36 4.35 -13.52
CA THR A 121 -1.15 3.74 -12.20
C THR A 121 -1.27 4.80 -11.10
N ARG A 122 -2.14 4.55 -10.13
CA ARG A 122 -2.20 5.34 -8.90
C ARG A 122 -1.41 4.67 -7.79
N ILE A 123 -0.54 5.44 -7.15
CA ILE A 123 0.38 4.95 -6.13
C ILE A 123 0.15 5.72 -4.83
N ASN A 124 -0.14 4.98 -3.77
CA ASN A 124 -0.18 5.49 -2.41
C ASN A 124 1.08 5.04 -1.67
N LYS A 125 1.74 5.99 -1.03
CA LYS A 125 2.96 5.78 -0.23
C LYS A 125 2.58 6.04 1.23
N TRP A 126 2.31 4.99 2.01
CA TRP A 126 1.59 5.14 3.26
C TRP A 126 2.19 6.18 4.21
N MET A 127 3.40 6.01 4.68
CA MET A 127 3.96 6.97 5.64
C MET A 127 4.11 8.40 5.07
N PHE A 128 4.41 8.53 3.79
CA PHE A 128 4.49 9.82 3.11
C PHE A 128 3.11 10.49 3.06
N ASP A 129 2.13 9.79 2.55
CA ASP A 129 0.79 10.32 2.38
C ASP A 129 0.12 10.61 3.73
N PHE A 130 0.40 9.82 4.75
CA PHE A 130 -0.12 10.00 6.10
C PHE A 130 0.49 11.23 6.79
N ASN A 131 1.80 11.39 6.76
CA ASN A 131 2.49 12.47 7.46
C ASN A 131 2.42 13.82 6.72
N GLU A 132 2.30 13.81 5.40
CA GLU A 132 2.18 15.02 4.58
C GLU A 132 0.74 15.52 4.44
N ARG A 133 -0.25 14.81 4.95
CA ARG A 133 -1.64 15.26 4.94
C ARG A 133 -1.82 16.49 5.82
N PRO A 134 -2.47 17.55 5.32
CA PRO A 134 -2.87 18.67 6.17
C PRO A 134 -3.79 18.18 7.30
N VAL A 135 -3.48 18.53 8.53
CA VAL A 135 -4.24 18.14 9.74
C VAL A 135 -5.75 18.43 9.60
N LYS A 136 -6.09 19.41 8.79
CA LYS A 136 -7.47 19.81 8.51
C LYS A 136 -8.27 18.73 7.76
N HIS A 137 -7.61 17.98 6.86
CA HIS A 137 -8.27 16.87 6.13
C HIS A 137 -8.52 15.64 7.01
N MET A 138 -7.64 15.37 7.94
CA MET A 138 -7.82 14.24 8.87
C MET A 138 -9.05 14.40 9.76
N ARG A 139 -9.39 15.65 10.13
CA ARG A 139 -10.55 15.96 10.98
C ARG A 139 -11.88 15.91 10.24
N THR A 140 -11.91 16.17 8.93
CA THR A 140 -13.16 16.26 8.17
C THR A 140 -13.54 14.93 7.49
N GLU A 141 -12.55 14.08 7.17
CA GLU A 141 -12.79 12.83 6.45
C GLU A 141 -13.22 11.67 7.37
N ASN A 142 -13.04 11.79 8.68
CA ASN A 142 -13.41 10.73 9.60
C ASN A 142 -14.01 11.27 10.90
N PRO A 143 -15.37 11.41 10.96
CA PRO A 143 -16.06 11.86 12.18
C PRO A 143 -15.80 10.99 13.41
N GLN A 144 -15.49 9.70 13.22
CA GLN A 144 -15.16 8.80 14.33
C GLN A 144 -13.82 9.15 14.97
N PHE A 145 -12.93 9.78 14.22
CA PHE A 145 -11.65 10.28 14.70
C PHE A 145 -11.84 11.39 15.76
N LEU A 146 -12.83 12.26 15.57
CA LEU A 146 -13.14 13.33 16.51
C LEU A 146 -13.64 12.81 17.86
N ASN A 147 -14.33 11.67 17.86
CA ASN A 147 -14.84 11.07 19.09
C ASN A 147 -13.75 10.37 19.91
N ILE A 148 -12.66 9.95 19.29
CA ILE A 148 -11.52 9.30 19.96
C ILE A 148 -10.53 10.35 20.50
N VAL A 149 -10.29 11.42 19.75
CA VAL A 149 -9.31 12.48 20.08
C VAL A 149 -9.93 13.62 20.89
N GLY A 150 -11.24 13.85 20.80
CA GLY A 150 -11.96 14.90 21.50
C GLY A 150 -12.34 14.58 22.94
N LYS A 151 -11.93 13.43 23.44
CA LYS A 151 -12.06 13.03 24.84
C LYS A 151 -10.70 13.03 25.51
#